data_1ce13b88178908147ef321cd2f757fd5
#
_entry.id   1ce13b88178908147ef321cd2f757fd5
#
_cell.length_a   1.000
_cell.length_b   1.000
_cell.length_c   1.000
_cell.angle_alpha   90.00
_cell.angle_beta   90.00
_cell.angle_gamma   90.00
#
_symmetry.space_group_name_H-M   'P 1'
#
loop_
_entity.id
_entity.type
_entity.pdbx_description
1 polymer ?
#
loop_
_entity_poly.entity_id
_entity_poly.type
_entity_poly.pdbx_seq_one_letter_code
_entity_poly.pdbx_strand_id
1 'polypeptide(L)'
;MPSFDVIAKMSAFLISLILIELFCSICFKALKHIEQNNSIKIKDIKNADIFAITSNEGKTCIYGSFFRNNTSYGGKAFYPDHDNLLDHEEIMLGFLNIFYAEKDIPETIITNIVIDKSNNSQILGKNFDKTKFIKPLKGPKKNLLKFAEKNSKINLDIKLNKLKSFDNFNVEIKKIFKLKDEIIKIEAYDNSHTFGKHPI
;
A
#
# COMPACT_ATOMS: atom_id res chain seq x y z
N MET A 1 19.76 -42.23 38.26
CA MET A 1 18.89 -42.13 37.08
C MET A 1 18.10 -40.83 37.18
N PRO A 2 18.06 -40.00 36.15
CA PRO A 2 17.26 -38.80 36.20
C PRO A 2 15.77 -39.15 36.34
N SER A 3 15.04 -38.38 37.15
CA SER A 3 13.62 -38.62 37.39
C SER A 3 12.81 -38.46 36.09
N PHE A 4 11.71 -39.20 35.99
CA PHE A 4 10.80 -39.16 34.82
C PHE A 4 10.39 -37.72 34.44
N ASP A 5 10.29 -36.85 35.43
CA ASP A 5 9.95 -35.43 35.30
C ASP A 5 11.04 -34.60 34.58
N VAL A 6 12.32 -34.94 34.79
CA VAL A 6 13.45 -34.31 34.12
C VAL A 6 13.51 -34.69 32.65
N ILE A 7 13.25 -35.98 32.35
CA ILE A 7 13.22 -36.51 30.97
C ILE A 7 12.05 -35.85 30.18
N ALA A 8 10.87 -35.73 30.80
CA ALA A 8 9.71 -35.08 30.18
C ALA A 8 9.96 -33.58 29.87
N LYS A 9 10.58 -32.86 30.79
CA LYS A 9 10.95 -31.44 30.58
C LYS A 9 12.03 -31.28 29.51
N MET A 10 13.00 -32.15 29.44
CA MET A 10 14.02 -32.15 28.38
C MET A 10 13.42 -32.45 27.01
N SER A 11 12.49 -33.39 26.92
CA SER A 11 11.82 -33.71 25.65
C SER A 11 10.94 -32.56 25.18
N ALA A 12 10.19 -31.91 26.08
CA ALA A 12 9.38 -30.73 25.75
C ALA A 12 10.24 -29.55 25.26
N PHE A 13 11.40 -29.35 25.88
CA PHE A 13 12.34 -28.29 25.46
C PHE A 13 12.94 -28.59 24.08
N LEU A 14 13.32 -29.81 23.78
CA LEU A 14 13.81 -30.24 22.47
C LEU A 14 12.75 -30.10 21.39
N ILE A 15 11.49 -30.45 21.68
CA ILE A 15 10.37 -30.32 20.76
C ILE A 15 10.14 -28.81 20.46
N SER A 16 10.21 -27.96 21.49
CA SER A 16 10.04 -26.50 21.29
C SER A 16 11.14 -25.89 20.43
N LEU A 17 12.39 -26.31 20.60
CA LEU A 17 13.52 -25.88 19.76
C LEU A 17 13.34 -26.31 18.30
N ILE A 18 12.93 -27.58 18.06
CA ILE A 18 12.66 -28.04 16.69
C ILE A 18 11.51 -27.27 16.04
N LEU A 19 10.46 -26.96 16.80
CA LEU A 19 9.33 -26.15 16.29
C LEU A 19 9.76 -24.72 15.94
N ILE A 20 10.64 -24.12 16.76
CA ILE A 20 11.18 -22.78 16.49
C ILE A 20 12.04 -22.80 15.21
N GLU A 21 12.91 -23.79 15.04
CA GLU A 21 13.72 -23.91 13.82
C GLU A 21 12.89 -24.15 12.57
N LEU A 22 11.86 -24.99 12.64
CA LEU A 22 10.91 -25.23 11.55
C LEU A 22 10.15 -23.95 11.19
N PHE A 23 9.64 -23.23 12.19
CA PHE A 23 8.92 -21.98 11.98
C PHE A 23 9.84 -20.92 11.36
N CYS A 24 11.06 -20.78 11.87
CA CYS A 24 12.06 -19.85 11.32
C CYS A 24 12.42 -20.20 9.86
N SER A 25 12.57 -21.50 9.55
CA SER A 25 12.83 -21.96 8.18
C SER A 25 11.67 -21.66 7.23
N ILE A 26 10.43 -21.84 7.67
CA ILE A 26 9.22 -21.54 6.88
C ILE A 26 9.12 -20.02 6.65
N CYS A 27 9.30 -19.20 7.69
CA CYS A 27 9.31 -17.75 7.58
C CYS A 27 10.43 -17.26 6.65
N PHE A 28 11.64 -17.82 6.75
CA PHE A 28 12.75 -17.46 5.89
C PHE A 28 12.50 -17.83 4.42
N LYS A 29 11.91 -19.00 4.14
CA LYS A 29 11.52 -19.39 2.79
C LYS A 29 10.43 -18.49 2.23
N ALA A 30 9.43 -18.14 3.04
CA ALA A 30 8.37 -17.22 2.63
C ALA A 30 8.92 -15.82 2.33
N LEU A 31 9.81 -15.28 3.18
CA LEU A 31 10.49 -14.01 2.95
C LEU A 31 11.34 -14.05 1.68
N LYS A 32 12.11 -15.11 1.46
CA LYS A 32 12.92 -15.30 0.26
C LYS A 32 12.08 -15.41 -1.01
N HIS A 33 10.93 -16.07 -0.92
CA HIS A 33 9.96 -16.14 -2.04
C HIS A 33 9.35 -14.78 -2.33
N ILE A 34 9.01 -13.99 -1.31
CA ILE A 34 8.52 -12.62 -1.44
C ILE A 34 9.61 -11.74 -2.05
N GLU A 35 10.85 -11.84 -1.59
CA GLU A 35 11.99 -11.09 -2.10
C GLU A 35 12.29 -11.44 -3.56
N GLN A 36 12.26 -12.72 -3.93
CA GLN A 36 12.44 -13.17 -5.32
C GLN A 36 11.32 -12.71 -6.25
N ASN A 37 10.08 -12.71 -5.78
CA ASN A 37 8.94 -12.23 -6.56
C ASN A 37 8.87 -10.69 -6.64
N ASN A 38 9.43 -9.99 -5.64
CA ASN A 38 9.49 -8.52 -5.61
C ASN A 38 10.80 -7.96 -6.20
N SER A 39 11.85 -8.78 -6.32
CA SER A 39 13.10 -8.37 -6.95
C SER A 39 13.02 -8.49 -8.47
N ILE A 40 12.19 -7.68 -9.12
CA ILE A 40 12.32 -7.43 -10.54
C ILE A 40 13.63 -6.62 -10.70
N LYS A 41 14.75 -7.31 -10.86
CA LYS A 41 16.04 -6.69 -11.17
C LYS A 41 15.96 -6.14 -12.59
N ILE A 42 15.62 -4.87 -12.73
CA ILE A 42 15.55 -4.21 -14.02
C ILE A 42 16.85 -3.44 -14.18
N LYS A 43 17.75 -3.99 -14.98
CA LYS A 43 19.07 -3.40 -15.27
C LYS A 43 19.01 -1.98 -15.86
N ASP A 44 17.84 -1.53 -16.33
CA ASP A 44 17.71 -0.29 -17.12
C ASP A 44 16.91 0.83 -16.41
N ILE A 45 16.63 0.70 -15.11
CA ILE A 45 15.91 1.73 -14.36
C ILE A 45 16.77 2.21 -13.19
N LYS A 46 17.58 3.24 -13.45
CA LYS A 46 18.41 3.83 -12.40
C LYS A 46 17.59 4.57 -11.35
N ASN A 47 16.85 5.60 -11.78
CA ASN A 47 16.02 6.43 -10.92
C ASN A 47 14.68 6.66 -11.61
N ALA A 48 13.63 5.97 -11.15
CA ALA A 48 12.30 6.13 -11.70
C ALA A 48 11.23 5.87 -10.66
N ASP A 49 10.14 6.57 -10.79
CA ASP A 49 8.92 6.31 -10.04
C ASP A 49 7.81 5.87 -11.00
N ILE A 50 7.03 4.90 -10.58
CA ILE A 50 5.95 4.33 -11.38
C ILE A 50 4.65 4.59 -10.68
N PHE A 51 3.75 5.28 -11.33
CA PHE A 51 2.42 5.57 -10.79
C PHE A 51 1.34 4.98 -11.70
N ALA A 52 0.41 4.26 -11.10
CA ALA A 52 -0.77 3.76 -11.78
C ALA A 52 -2.02 4.27 -11.09
N ILE A 53 -2.89 4.90 -11.86
CA ILE A 53 -4.18 5.42 -11.39
C ILE A 53 -5.30 4.47 -11.80
N THR A 54 -6.25 4.25 -10.91
CA THR A 54 -7.47 3.47 -11.14
C THR A 54 -8.61 4.13 -10.38
N SER A 55 -9.76 4.27 -11.01
CA SER A 55 -10.98 4.82 -10.38
C SER A 55 -12.13 3.84 -10.49
N ASN A 56 -12.93 3.77 -9.44
CA ASN A 56 -14.16 2.99 -9.38
C ASN A 56 -15.10 3.60 -8.34
N GLU A 57 -16.40 3.61 -8.63
CA GLU A 57 -17.45 4.10 -7.71
C GLU A 57 -17.13 5.50 -7.13
N GLY A 58 -16.61 6.44 -7.96
CA GLY A 58 -16.27 7.79 -7.52
C GLY A 58 -15.06 7.90 -6.60
N LYS A 59 -14.33 6.80 -6.38
CA LYS A 59 -13.08 6.79 -5.62
C LYS A 59 -11.91 6.45 -6.52
N THR A 60 -10.75 7.05 -6.22
CA THR A 60 -9.52 6.87 -6.99
C THR A 60 -8.39 6.36 -6.10
N CYS A 61 -7.61 5.44 -6.65
CA CYS A 61 -6.38 4.97 -6.06
C CYS A 61 -5.22 5.21 -7.02
N ILE A 62 -4.17 5.85 -6.54
CA ILE A 62 -2.89 5.95 -7.22
C ILE A 62 -1.90 5.06 -6.48
N TYR A 63 -1.35 4.05 -7.15
CA TYR A 63 -0.30 3.22 -6.57
C TYR A 63 1.05 3.64 -7.11
N GLY A 64 1.96 4.03 -6.21
CA GLY A 64 3.33 4.43 -6.52
C GLY A 64 4.33 3.31 -6.18
N SER A 65 5.26 3.00 -7.07
CA SER A 65 6.43 2.14 -6.84
C SER A 65 7.70 2.93 -7.12
N PHE A 66 8.66 2.85 -6.21
CA PHE A 66 9.83 3.72 -6.20
C PHE A 66 11.12 2.92 -6.46
N PHE A 67 11.92 3.40 -7.40
CA PHE A 67 13.18 2.77 -7.77
C PHE A 67 14.33 3.79 -7.73
N ARG A 68 15.40 3.44 -7.01
CA ARG A 68 16.65 4.21 -6.97
C ARG A 68 17.83 3.23 -7.13
N ASN A 69 18.75 3.57 -8.01
CA ASN A 69 19.96 2.76 -8.28
C ASN A 69 19.63 1.28 -8.59
N ASN A 70 18.62 1.03 -9.41
CA ASN A 70 18.11 -0.31 -9.76
C ASN A 70 17.55 -1.12 -8.58
N THR A 71 17.35 -0.49 -7.42
CA THR A 71 16.77 -1.12 -6.23
C THR A 71 15.35 -0.63 -6.02
N SER A 72 14.42 -1.55 -5.73
CA SER A 72 13.05 -1.22 -5.38
C SER A 72 12.98 -0.78 -3.92
N TYR A 73 12.40 0.38 -3.68
CA TYR A 73 12.08 0.89 -2.33
C TYR A 73 10.63 0.60 -1.93
N GLY A 74 10.02 -0.36 -2.62
CA GLY A 74 8.64 -0.74 -2.37
C GLY A 74 7.61 0.13 -3.07
N GLY A 75 6.37 0.02 -2.61
CA GLY A 75 5.27 0.80 -3.17
C GLY A 75 4.24 1.17 -2.12
N LYS A 76 3.44 2.20 -2.43
CA LYS A 76 2.39 2.73 -1.55
C LYS A 76 1.17 3.11 -2.35
N ALA A 77 -0.01 2.85 -1.78
CA ALA A 77 -1.28 3.31 -2.31
C ALA A 77 -1.65 4.67 -1.71
N PHE A 78 -2.15 5.55 -2.56
CA PHE A 78 -2.63 6.90 -2.24
C PHE A 78 -4.07 7.01 -2.71
N TYR A 79 -4.88 7.74 -1.97
CA TYR A 79 -6.30 7.93 -2.25
C TYR A 79 -6.58 9.44 -2.27
N PRO A 80 -6.30 10.12 -3.41
CA PRO A 80 -6.58 11.55 -3.51
C PRO A 80 -8.08 11.81 -3.44
N ASP A 81 -8.47 12.82 -2.67
CA ASP A 81 -9.81 13.38 -2.75
C ASP A 81 -9.84 14.35 -3.92
N HIS A 82 -10.84 14.20 -4.77
CA HIS A 82 -11.02 15.01 -5.98
C HIS A 82 -12.49 15.15 -6.34
N ASP A 83 -12.80 16.16 -7.16
CA ASP A 83 -14.11 16.27 -7.76
C ASP A 83 -14.31 15.14 -8.81
N ASN A 84 -15.52 14.58 -8.87
CA ASN A 84 -15.87 13.53 -9.82
C ASN A 84 -15.85 14.02 -11.30
N LEU A 85 -15.74 15.32 -11.53
CA LEU A 85 -15.66 15.92 -12.86
C LEU A 85 -14.23 15.89 -13.44
N LEU A 86 -13.20 15.69 -12.60
CA LEU A 86 -11.81 15.69 -13.05
C LEU A 86 -11.48 14.38 -13.76
N ASP A 87 -10.70 14.49 -14.84
CA ASP A 87 -10.18 13.33 -15.53
C ASP A 87 -8.95 12.73 -14.82
N HIS A 88 -8.51 11.55 -15.27
CA HIS A 88 -7.37 10.85 -14.66
C HIS A 88 -6.05 11.63 -14.82
N GLU A 89 -5.90 12.44 -15.88
CA GLU A 89 -4.70 13.23 -16.10
C GLU A 89 -4.64 14.37 -15.09
N GLU A 90 -5.72 15.11 -14.91
CA GLU A 90 -5.83 16.21 -13.96
C GLU A 90 -5.60 15.72 -12.51
N ILE A 91 -6.23 14.59 -12.12
CA ILE A 91 -6.04 14.00 -10.80
C ILE A 91 -4.57 13.60 -10.59
N MET A 92 -3.94 12.97 -11.59
CA MET A 92 -2.53 12.56 -11.52
C MET A 92 -1.60 13.76 -11.40
N LEU A 93 -1.83 14.81 -12.17
CA LEU A 93 -1.03 16.04 -12.15
C LEU A 93 -1.12 16.75 -10.80
N GLY A 94 -2.33 16.91 -10.27
CA GLY A 94 -2.54 17.47 -8.94
C GLY A 94 -1.84 16.63 -7.85
N PHE A 95 -1.97 15.30 -7.92
CA PHE A 95 -1.27 14.40 -7.02
C PHE A 95 0.26 14.53 -7.11
N LEU A 96 0.83 14.54 -8.31
CA LEU A 96 2.29 14.64 -8.50
C LEU A 96 2.86 15.94 -7.94
N ASN A 97 2.16 17.05 -8.11
CA ASN A 97 2.57 18.34 -7.54
C ASN A 97 2.64 18.31 -6.02
N ILE A 98 1.62 17.77 -5.38
CA ILE A 98 1.57 17.64 -3.91
C ILE A 98 2.63 16.63 -3.44
N PHE A 99 2.74 15.51 -4.13
CA PHE A 99 3.66 14.42 -3.75
C PHE A 99 5.13 14.84 -3.81
N TYR A 100 5.50 15.65 -4.80
CA TYR A 100 6.87 16.12 -5.00
C TYR A 100 7.13 17.54 -4.48
N ALA A 101 6.22 18.14 -3.74
CA ALA A 101 6.42 19.48 -3.18
C ALA A 101 7.68 19.57 -2.30
N GLU A 102 7.99 18.48 -1.56
CA GLU A 102 9.12 18.41 -0.63
C GLU A 102 10.05 17.20 -0.93
N LYS A 103 10.00 16.64 -2.14
CA LYS A 103 10.77 15.44 -2.51
C LYS A 103 11.51 15.65 -3.81
N ASP A 104 12.64 14.98 -3.93
CA ASP A 104 13.41 14.94 -5.17
C ASP A 104 12.64 14.22 -6.27
N ILE A 105 12.53 14.87 -7.41
CA ILE A 105 11.83 14.34 -8.57
C ILE A 105 12.79 13.46 -9.37
N PRO A 106 12.44 12.22 -9.71
CA PRO A 106 13.30 11.34 -10.49
C PRO A 106 13.39 11.79 -11.96
N GLU A 107 14.42 11.31 -12.63
CA GLU A 107 14.62 11.59 -14.07
C GLU A 107 13.47 11.03 -14.93
N THR A 108 12.82 9.96 -14.46
CA THR A 108 11.75 9.28 -15.20
C THR A 108 10.58 8.99 -14.30
N ILE A 109 9.40 9.38 -14.75
CA ILE A 109 8.11 8.98 -14.16
C ILE A 109 7.36 8.13 -15.20
N ILE A 110 6.98 6.93 -14.79
CA ILE A 110 6.24 5.99 -15.62
C ILE A 110 4.79 5.98 -15.17
N THR A 111 3.86 6.17 -16.10
CA THR A 111 2.42 6.26 -15.81
C THR A 111 1.59 5.37 -16.74
N ASN A 112 0.42 4.96 -16.29
CA ASN A 112 -0.54 4.24 -17.14
C ASN A 112 -1.41 5.15 -17.99
N ILE A 113 -1.33 6.44 -17.78
CA ILE A 113 -1.97 7.49 -18.59
C ILE A 113 -0.92 8.25 -19.39
N VAL A 114 -1.32 8.95 -20.43
CA VAL A 114 -0.46 9.87 -21.16
C VAL A 114 -0.46 11.19 -20.42
N ILE A 115 0.69 11.76 -20.15
CA ILE A 115 0.85 13.10 -19.58
C ILE A 115 1.59 13.95 -20.61
N ASP A 116 0.90 14.94 -21.16
CA ASP A 116 1.48 15.89 -22.09
C ASP A 116 2.04 17.10 -21.34
N LYS A 117 3.36 17.19 -21.27
CA LYS A 117 4.05 18.30 -20.62
C LYS A 117 3.76 19.67 -21.25
N SER A 118 3.61 19.72 -22.57
CA SER A 118 3.43 20.97 -23.30
C SER A 118 2.10 21.63 -22.94
N ASN A 119 1.06 20.82 -22.82
CA ASN A 119 -0.28 21.30 -22.47
C ASN A 119 -0.43 21.57 -20.96
N ASN A 120 0.38 20.88 -20.14
CA ASN A 120 0.26 20.91 -18.68
C ASN A 120 1.42 21.65 -17.97
N SER A 121 2.19 22.46 -18.70
CA SER A 121 3.35 23.18 -18.15
C SER A 121 3.01 24.13 -17.01
N GLN A 122 1.83 24.74 -17.03
CA GLN A 122 1.35 25.62 -15.98
C GLN A 122 1.03 24.84 -14.68
N ILE A 123 0.51 23.62 -14.80
CA ILE A 123 0.14 22.77 -13.66
C ILE A 123 1.36 22.09 -13.07
N LEU A 124 2.25 21.51 -13.91
CA LEU A 124 3.43 20.78 -13.46
C LEU A 124 4.53 21.68 -12.87
N GLY A 125 4.56 22.97 -13.25
CA GLY A 125 5.59 23.90 -12.81
C GLY A 125 6.99 23.56 -13.32
N LYS A 126 7.97 24.42 -13.04
CA LYS A 126 9.37 24.29 -13.49
C LYS A 126 10.10 23.09 -12.89
N ASN A 127 9.62 22.53 -11.79
CA ASN A 127 10.29 21.44 -11.09
C ASN A 127 10.35 20.15 -11.93
N PHE A 128 9.41 19.95 -12.86
CA PHE A 128 9.34 18.78 -13.72
C PHE A 128 10.04 18.93 -15.08
N ASP A 129 10.71 20.06 -15.36
CA ASP A 129 11.32 20.34 -16.66
C ASP A 129 12.29 19.23 -17.10
N LYS A 130 13.09 18.71 -16.19
CA LYS A 130 14.09 17.64 -16.46
C LYS A 130 13.49 16.23 -16.43
N THR A 131 12.27 16.03 -15.96
CA THR A 131 11.65 14.71 -15.79
C THR A 131 11.00 14.24 -17.09
N LYS A 132 11.19 12.97 -17.43
CA LYS A 132 10.55 12.33 -18.59
C LYS A 132 9.32 11.55 -18.12
N PHE A 133 8.14 11.88 -18.65
CA PHE A 133 6.93 11.07 -18.48
C PHE A 133 6.86 10.00 -19.56
N ILE A 134 6.66 8.75 -19.18
CA ILE A 134 6.65 7.60 -20.11
C ILE A 134 5.44 6.72 -19.82
N LYS A 135 4.65 6.44 -20.89
CA LYS A 135 3.67 5.36 -20.89
C LYS A 135 4.20 4.20 -21.72
N PRO A 136 4.82 3.19 -21.11
CA PRO A 136 5.46 2.10 -21.85
C PRO A 136 4.41 1.15 -22.45
N LEU A 137 4.60 0.79 -23.72
CA LEU A 137 3.70 -0.13 -24.42
C LEU A 137 4.17 -1.58 -24.31
N LYS A 138 5.49 -1.83 -24.19
CA LYS A 138 6.11 -3.17 -24.15
C LYS A 138 7.39 -3.17 -23.32
N GLY A 139 7.91 -4.36 -23.02
CA GLY A 139 9.19 -4.55 -22.33
C GLY A 139 9.10 -4.48 -20.79
N PRO A 140 10.25 -4.51 -20.10
CA PRO A 140 10.32 -4.58 -18.62
C PRO A 140 9.55 -3.45 -17.92
N LYS A 141 9.65 -2.22 -18.44
CA LYS A 141 8.91 -1.06 -17.89
C LYS A 141 7.40 -1.26 -17.93
N LYS A 142 6.86 -1.91 -18.98
CA LYS A 142 5.43 -2.24 -19.06
C LYS A 142 5.04 -3.29 -18.03
N ASN A 143 5.90 -4.27 -17.75
CA ASN A 143 5.60 -5.27 -16.72
C ASN A 143 5.51 -4.65 -15.32
N LEU A 144 6.40 -3.71 -15.01
CA LEU A 144 6.32 -2.95 -13.76
C LEU A 144 5.07 -2.10 -13.67
N LEU A 145 4.71 -1.45 -14.77
CA LEU A 145 3.48 -0.67 -14.82
C LEU A 145 2.25 -1.55 -14.62
N LYS A 146 2.20 -2.73 -15.26
CA LYS A 146 1.11 -3.72 -15.03
C LYS A 146 1.04 -4.15 -13.56
N PHE A 147 2.21 -4.32 -12.91
CA PHE A 147 2.24 -4.62 -11.47
C PHE A 147 1.64 -3.48 -10.65
N ALA A 148 2.00 -2.24 -10.95
CA ALA A 148 1.43 -1.07 -10.29
C ALA A 148 -0.07 -0.92 -10.57
N GLU A 149 -0.54 -1.15 -11.80
CA GLU A 149 -1.95 -1.17 -12.20
C GLU A 149 -2.74 -2.22 -11.39
N LYS A 150 -2.20 -3.44 -11.27
CA LYS A 150 -2.82 -4.51 -10.47
C LYS A 150 -2.94 -4.12 -9.00
N ASN A 151 -1.87 -3.57 -8.41
CA ASN A 151 -1.88 -3.13 -7.02
C ASN A 151 -2.82 -1.94 -6.80
N SER A 152 -2.88 -0.97 -7.71
CA SER A 152 -3.83 0.14 -7.65
C SER A 152 -5.27 -0.39 -7.57
N LYS A 153 -5.63 -1.34 -8.44
CA LYS A 153 -6.96 -1.96 -8.46
C LYS A 153 -7.26 -2.71 -7.17
N ILE A 154 -6.35 -3.59 -6.72
CA ILE A 154 -6.53 -4.37 -5.47
C ILE A 154 -6.73 -3.43 -4.27
N ASN A 155 -5.90 -2.39 -4.14
CA ASN A 155 -6.00 -1.45 -3.03
C ASN A 155 -7.30 -0.63 -3.08
N LEU A 156 -7.77 -0.27 -4.27
CA LEU A 156 -9.05 0.40 -4.45
C LEU A 156 -10.21 -0.51 -4.03
N ASP A 157 -10.22 -1.77 -4.45
CA ASP A 157 -11.24 -2.75 -4.09
C ASP A 157 -11.27 -2.97 -2.57
N ILE A 158 -10.11 -3.08 -1.91
CA ILE A 158 -10.01 -3.17 -0.45
C ILE A 158 -10.62 -1.93 0.23
N LYS A 159 -10.32 -0.74 -0.29
CA LYS A 159 -10.86 0.53 0.25
C LYS A 159 -12.38 0.60 0.09
N LEU A 160 -12.91 0.25 -1.09
CA LEU A 160 -14.35 0.24 -1.35
C LEU A 160 -15.08 -0.77 -0.46
N ASN A 161 -14.53 -1.99 -0.31
CA ASN A 161 -15.11 -3.01 0.56
C ASN A 161 -15.14 -2.57 2.02
N LYS A 162 -14.09 -1.89 2.50
CA LYS A 162 -14.07 -1.32 3.85
C LYS A 162 -15.16 -0.25 4.03
N LEU A 163 -15.36 0.62 3.05
CA LEU A 163 -16.42 1.64 3.11
C LEU A 163 -17.80 0.99 3.14
N LYS A 164 -18.08 0.03 2.25
CA LYS A 164 -19.35 -0.71 2.23
C LYS A 164 -19.60 -1.48 3.54
N SER A 165 -18.57 -2.08 4.13
CA SER A 165 -18.68 -2.76 5.42
C SER A 165 -19.01 -1.78 6.55
N PHE A 166 -18.42 -0.60 6.54
CA PHE A 166 -18.70 0.44 7.52
C PHE A 166 -20.14 0.98 7.39
N ASP A 167 -20.61 1.20 6.16
CA ASP A 167 -21.99 1.64 5.92
C ASP A 167 -23.00 0.59 6.40
N ASN A 168 -22.78 -0.70 6.10
CA ASN A 168 -23.61 -1.79 6.60
C ASN A 168 -23.63 -1.86 8.13
N PHE A 169 -22.46 -1.72 8.75
CA PHE A 169 -22.33 -1.69 10.21
C PHE A 169 -23.09 -0.52 10.84
N ASN A 170 -23.03 0.66 10.25
CA ASN A 170 -23.80 1.82 10.71
C ASN A 170 -25.32 1.56 10.64
N VAL A 171 -25.79 0.94 9.55
CA VAL A 171 -27.20 0.56 9.41
C VAL A 171 -27.64 -0.44 10.51
N GLU A 172 -26.82 -1.45 10.79
CA GLU A 172 -27.09 -2.43 11.86
C GLU A 172 -27.13 -1.78 13.25
N ILE A 173 -26.15 -0.93 13.57
CA ILE A 173 -26.12 -0.21 14.85
C ILE A 173 -27.36 0.67 15.00
N LYS A 174 -27.71 1.46 13.98
CA LYS A 174 -28.92 2.28 14.01
C LYS A 174 -30.18 1.44 14.31
N LYS A 175 -30.29 0.26 13.72
CA LYS A 175 -31.41 -0.66 13.95
C LYS A 175 -31.41 -1.23 15.38
N ILE A 176 -30.25 -1.68 15.87
CA ILE A 176 -30.12 -2.27 17.22
C ILE A 176 -30.46 -1.25 18.30
N PHE A 177 -29.87 -0.05 18.19
CA PHE A 177 -30.04 1.01 19.19
C PHE A 177 -31.22 1.94 18.91
N LYS A 178 -32.01 1.68 17.86
CA LYS A 178 -33.21 2.47 17.45
C LYS A 178 -32.89 3.97 17.30
N LEU A 179 -31.69 4.28 16.76
CA LEU A 179 -31.23 5.65 16.56
C LEU A 179 -31.95 6.27 15.36
N LYS A 180 -32.46 7.51 15.54
CA LYS A 180 -33.12 8.28 14.47
C LYS A 180 -32.10 9.03 13.60
N ASP A 181 -31.07 9.55 14.24
CA ASP A 181 -30.04 10.39 13.59
C ASP A 181 -28.90 9.55 13.00
N GLU A 182 -28.10 10.16 12.15
CA GLU A 182 -26.91 9.53 11.60
C GLU A 182 -25.82 9.40 12.67
N ILE A 183 -25.07 8.29 12.61
CA ILE A 183 -23.96 8.05 13.51
C ILE A 183 -22.75 8.79 12.96
N ILE A 184 -22.37 9.88 13.60
CA ILE A 184 -21.22 10.70 13.21
C ILE A 184 -19.92 10.14 13.81
N LYS A 185 -19.99 9.61 15.06
CA LYS A 185 -18.83 9.14 15.81
C LYS A 185 -19.20 7.99 16.74
N ILE A 186 -18.33 6.99 16.79
CA ILE A 186 -18.39 5.90 17.76
C ILE A 186 -17.09 5.94 18.56
N GLU A 187 -17.20 6.00 19.87
CA GLU A 187 -16.06 5.96 20.79
C GLU A 187 -16.18 4.75 21.70
N ALA A 188 -15.10 4.02 21.85
CA ALA A 188 -14.99 2.92 22.81
C ALA A 188 -13.92 3.27 23.84
N TYR A 189 -14.28 3.16 25.11
CA TYR A 189 -13.35 3.35 26.22
C TYR A 189 -13.08 2.00 26.87
N ASP A 190 -11.84 1.60 26.88
CA ASP A 190 -11.38 0.38 27.56
C ASP A 190 -10.60 0.77 28.81
N ASN A 191 -11.02 0.22 29.94
CA ASN A 191 -10.30 0.38 31.21
C ASN A 191 -9.16 -0.65 31.25
N SER A 192 -7.98 -0.25 30.76
CA SER A 192 -6.79 -1.06 30.91
C SER A 192 -6.25 -0.93 32.34
N HIS A 193 -6.01 -2.05 33.00
CA HIS A 193 -5.32 -2.09 34.29
C HIS A 193 -4.13 -3.04 34.22
N THR A 194 -3.04 -2.59 34.78
CA THR A 194 -1.82 -3.37 34.84
C THR A 194 -1.96 -4.41 35.94
N PHE A 195 -2.20 -5.67 35.59
CA PHE A 195 -2.31 -6.83 36.48
C PHE A 195 -3.37 -6.68 37.61
N GLY A 196 -4.42 -5.95 37.40
CA GLY A 196 -5.54 -5.81 38.36
C GLY A 196 -5.22 -5.06 39.64
N LYS A 197 -4.08 -4.37 39.72
CA LYS A 197 -3.67 -3.66 40.95
C LYS A 197 -4.01 -2.17 40.98
N HIS A 198 -4.20 -1.52 39.85
CA HIS A 198 -4.53 -0.09 39.78
C HIS A 198 -5.47 0.16 38.58
N PRO A 199 -6.78 -0.03 38.74
CA PRO A 199 -7.74 0.37 37.72
C PRO A 199 -7.75 1.91 37.60
N ILE A 200 -7.67 2.42 36.41
CA ILE A 200 -7.84 3.84 36.10
C ILE A 200 -9.28 4.07 35.67
#